data_b9f767c0b5ba98e0f7d7f7a1fd9f57a4
#
_entry.id   b9f767c0b5ba98e0f7d7f7a1fd9f57a4
#
_cell.length_a   1.000
_cell.length_b   1.000
_cell.length_c   1.000
_cell.angle_alpha   90.00
_cell.angle_beta   90.00
_cell.angle_gamma   90.00
#
_symmetry.space_group_name_H-M   'P 1'
#
loop_
_entity.id
_entity.type
_entity.pdbx_description
1 polymer ?
#
loop_
_entity_poly.entity_id
_entity_poly.type
_entity_poly.pdbx_seq_one_letter_code
_entity_poly.pdbx_strand_id
1 'polypeptide(L)'
;MKRMRSIIYKRYGDPDVLTLMQTQIPRPKSKEILIKVISSSVTAADWHLRKADPFMVRLMNGMLKPKQTVLGQEFFGEINKVGREVIRFKKGDLVFGSTGMKTGAHSEYITLDEESVICRVTKEMASPKLATVPIGAMTAHFFLVKGGLSKGDRILINGASGSVGTYAVQIAKAMGAMVTGVCSRSNVEMVQELGADEVIDYKTTDFTTTKKEYNLIFDTVGNLRFGSIRNNLTSDGRFVSTAFNLGLMLSMVRNKFRKGQKVFTGVTRETQSALNAIAQMVRDEIVVPVIDREYSMEEIREAHTYAESGRKRGNLLININGETHHV
;
A
#
# COMPACT_ATOMS: atom_id res chain seq x y z
N MET A 1 23.76 10.36 24.20
CA MET A 1 22.72 9.47 23.62
C MET A 1 23.10 9.15 22.20
N LYS A 2 22.88 7.89 21.75
CA LYS A 2 23.15 7.50 20.35
C LYS A 2 22.16 8.21 19.42
N ARG A 3 22.64 8.69 18.27
CA ARG A 3 21.84 9.37 17.24
C ARG A 3 21.56 8.41 16.07
N MET A 4 20.54 8.73 15.31
CA MET A 4 20.10 8.04 14.09
C MET A 4 19.73 9.04 13.01
N ARG A 5 19.77 8.64 11.76
CA ARG A 5 19.28 9.42 10.63
C ARG A 5 17.75 9.27 10.52
N SER A 6 17.06 10.36 10.22
CA SER A 6 15.62 10.41 10.01
C SER A 6 15.25 11.48 8.99
N ILE A 7 14.25 11.20 8.17
CA ILE A 7 13.68 12.21 7.26
C ILE A 7 12.60 12.99 8.00
N ILE A 8 12.88 14.26 8.26
CA ILE A 8 11.99 15.14 9.02
C ILE A 8 11.29 16.14 8.10
N TYR A 9 9.98 16.35 8.31
CA TYR A 9 9.28 17.49 7.77
C TYR A 9 8.54 18.24 8.88
N LYS A 10 8.63 19.58 8.89
CA LYS A 10 8.07 20.44 9.96
C LYS A 10 6.92 21.30 9.46
N ARG A 11 6.68 21.32 8.16
CA ARG A 11 5.58 22.02 7.48
C ARG A 11 5.05 21.17 6.35
N TYR A 12 3.81 21.37 6.01
CA TYR A 12 3.21 20.78 4.81
C TYR A 12 3.79 21.43 3.55
N GLY A 13 3.86 20.72 2.46
CA GLY A 13 4.35 21.26 1.19
C GLY A 13 4.84 20.20 0.21
N ASP A 14 5.59 20.65 -0.78
CA ASP A 14 6.20 19.84 -1.83
C ASP A 14 7.41 19.05 -1.28
N PRO A 15 8.03 18.14 -2.04
CA PRO A 15 9.12 17.28 -1.55
C PRO A 15 10.32 18.02 -0.90
N ASP A 16 10.53 19.30 -1.19
CA ASP A 16 11.58 20.13 -0.61
C ASP A 16 11.50 20.30 0.91
N VAL A 17 10.31 20.09 1.51
CA VAL A 17 10.12 20.15 2.97
C VAL A 17 10.77 18.98 3.70
N LEU A 18 11.11 17.90 3.00
CA LEU A 18 11.77 16.72 3.56
C LEU A 18 13.26 17.00 3.77
N THR A 19 13.74 16.74 4.98
CA THR A 19 15.14 17.01 5.36
C THR A 19 15.72 15.82 6.12
N LEU A 20 16.86 15.31 5.69
CA LEU A 20 17.63 14.31 6.42
C LEU A 20 18.30 14.96 7.63
N MET A 21 18.01 14.45 8.82
CA MET A 21 18.48 15.00 10.08
C MET A 21 18.96 13.91 11.05
N GLN A 22 19.85 14.30 11.97
CA GLN A 22 20.25 13.47 13.11
C GLN A 22 19.25 13.64 14.26
N THR A 23 18.60 12.57 14.67
CA THR A 23 17.65 12.52 15.79
C THR A 23 18.11 11.55 16.86
N GLN A 24 17.44 11.52 18.00
CA GLN A 24 17.74 10.55 19.04
C GLN A 24 17.12 9.19 18.74
N ILE A 25 17.86 8.10 18.96
CA ILE A 25 17.29 6.76 18.91
C ILE A 25 16.22 6.63 20.01
N PRO A 26 14.97 6.28 19.68
CA PRO A 26 13.91 6.14 20.66
C PRO A 26 14.19 4.96 21.61
N ARG A 27 13.65 5.05 22.84
CA ARG A 27 13.70 3.95 23.80
C ARG A 27 12.35 3.24 23.81
N PRO A 28 12.32 1.91 23.64
CA PRO A 28 11.07 1.18 23.72
C PRO A 28 10.52 1.23 25.15
N LYS A 29 9.21 1.41 25.30
CA LYS A 29 8.46 1.24 26.56
C LYS A 29 8.34 -0.24 26.89
N SER A 30 7.66 -0.56 28.00
CA SER A 30 7.58 -1.95 28.50
C SER A 30 7.01 -2.95 27.49
N LYS A 31 6.02 -2.56 26.69
CA LYS A 31 5.37 -3.39 25.65
C LYS A 31 5.82 -3.04 24.21
N GLU A 32 6.80 -2.15 24.05
CA GLU A 32 7.27 -1.76 22.75
C GLU A 32 8.53 -2.51 22.34
N ILE A 33 8.70 -2.68 21.05
CA ILE A 33 9.90 -3.18 20.39
C ILE A 33 10.62 -2.03 19.70
N LEU A 34 11.94 -2.04 19.71
CA LEU A 34 12.79 -1.15 18.92
C LEU A 34 13.25 -1.92 17.69
N ILE A 35 12.86 -1.46 16.52
CA ILE A 35 13.21 -2.05 15.23
C ILE A 35 14.29 -1.20 14.57
N LYS A 36 15.37 -1.85 14.12
CA LYS A 36 16.33 -1.27 13.17
C LYS A 36 15.73 -1.45 11.79
N VAL A 37 15.31 -0.36 11.16
CA VAL A 37 14.71 -0.36 9.82
C VAL A 37 15.81 -0.60 8.79
N ILE A 38 15.63 -1.60 7.95
CA ILE A 38 16.51 -1.93 6.82
C ILE A 38 16.01 -1.21 5.57
N SER A 39 14.71 -1.31 5.32
CA SER A 39 14.06 -0.66 4.19
C SER A 39 12.64 -0.19 4.54
N SER A 40 12.15 0.75 3.77
CA SER A 40 10.80 1.32 3.81
C SER A 40 10.30 1.51 2.37
N SER A 41 9.15 2.16 2.20
CA SER A 41 8.61 2.52 0.89
C SER A 41 8.09 3.95 0.89
N VAL A 42 7.78 4.50 -0.29
CA VAL A 42 6.96 5.71 -0.42
C VAL A 42 5.60 5.33 -0.99
N THR A 43 4.59 5.42 -0.14
CA THR A 43 3.20 5.15 -0.49
C THR A 43 2.45 6.42 -0.92
N ALA A 44 1.24 6.25 -1.46
CA ALA A 44 0.36 7.39 -1.74
C ALA A 44 0.00 8.15 -0.45
N ALA A 45 -0.18 7.44 0.67
CA ALA A 45 -0.49 8.07 1.94
C ALA A 45 0.64 8.96 2.46
N ASP A 46 1.91 8.62 2.20
CA ASP A 46 3.05 9.43 2.63
C ASP A 46 3.06 10.81 1.95
N TRP A 47 2.85 10.87 0.63
CA TRP A 47 2.83 12.18 -0.03
C TRP A 47 1.53 12.95 0.22
N HIS A 48 0.38 12.28 0.43
CA HIS A 48 -0.85 12.93 0.90
C HIS A 48 -0.66 13.55 2.30
N LEU A 49 -0.02 12.84 3.23
CA LEU A 49 0.30 13.36 4.56
C LEU A 49 1.28 14.54 4.48
N ARG A 50 2.32 14.44 3.66
CA ARG A 50 3.32 15.50 3.47
C ARG A 50 2.69 16.77 2.90
N LYS A 51 1.82 16.64 1.92
CA LYS A 51 1.18 17.77 1.21
C LYS A 51 -0.04 18.30 1.95
N ALA A 52 -0.60 17.51 2.86
CA ALA A 52 -1.91 17.74 3.48
C ALA A 52 -3.04 17.87 2.45
N ASP A 53 -3.05 16.99 1.48
CA ASP A 53 -4.03 16.90 0.40
C ASP A 53 -4.67 15.49 0.41
N PRO A 54 -5.99 15.38 0.55
CA PRO A 54 -6.99 16.45 0.69
C PRO A 54 -6.90 17.18 2.04
N PHE A 55 -7.53 18.34 2.13
CA PHE A 55 -7.52 19.21 3.34
C PHE A 55 -7.89 18.46 4.64
N MET A 56 -8.71 17.39 4.56
CA MET A 56 -9.07 16.55 5.71
C MET A 56 -7.85 15.95 6.44
N VAL A 57 -6.72 15.77 5.76
CA VAL A 57 -5.45 15.32 6.36
C VAL A 57 -5.01 16.27 7.48
N ARG A 58 -5.25 17.57 7.36
CA ARG A 58 -4.92 18.57 8.41
C ARG A 58 -5.70 18.35 9.69
N LEU A 59 -6.95 17.90 9.59
CA LEU A 59 -7.76 17.59 10.78
C LEU A 59 -7.18 16.40 11.56
N MET A 60 -6.57 15.44 10.85
CA MET A 60 -5.99 14.24 11.46
C MET A 60 -4.55 14.48 11.93
N ASN A 61 -3.72 15.14 11.11
CA ASN A 61 -2.28 15.27 11.35
C ASN A 61 -1.86 16.67 11.87
N GLY A 62 -2.79 17.58 12.09
CA GLY A 62 -2.54 18.92 12.64
C GLY A 62 -2.89 20.04 11.65
N MET A 63 -3.63 21.04 12.13
CA MET A 63 -4.20 22.09 11.29
C MET A 63 -3.13 23.00 10.65
N LEU A 64 -2.16 23.46 11.41
CA LEU A 64 -1.13 24.42 10.98
C LEU A 64 0.19 23.75 10.60
N LYS A 65 0.57 22.71 11.32
CA LYS A 65 1.81 21.96 11.12
C LYS A 65 1.58 20.48 11.39
N PRO A 66 2.37 19.58 10.78
CA PRO A 66 2.23 18.15 11.02
C PRO A 66 2.56 17.80 12.48
N LYS A 67 1.73 16.94 13.07
CA LYS A 67 2.01 16.31 14.39
C LYS A 67 3.02 15.19 14.23
N GLN A 68 2.82 14.37 13.20
CA GLN A 68 3.78 13.33 12.78
C GLN A 68 4.81 14.01 11.87
N THR A 69 6.05 14.07 12.31
CA THR A 69 7.13 14.77 11.60
C THR A 69 8.05 13.83 10.81
N VAL A 70 7.85 12.53 10.90
CA VAL A 70 8.54 11.49 10.12
C VAL A 70 7.48 10.67 9.38
N LEU A 71 7.65 10.49 8.09
CA LEU A 71 6.79 9.67 7.24
C LEU A 71 7.25 8.20 7.21
N GLY A 72 6.64 7.40 6.35
CA GLY A 72 6.90 5.97 6.19
C GLY A 72 5.91 5.15 7.02
N GLN A 73 5.01 4.46 6.29
CA GLN A 73 3.95 3.66 6.91
C GLN A 73 4.24 2.18 6.93
N GLU A 74 5.25 1.72 6.21
CA GLU A 74 5.61 0.31 6.13
C GLU A 74 7.13 0.13 6.14
N PHE A 75 7.55 -1.03 6.61
CA PHE A 75 8.96 -1.31 6.84
C PHE A 75 9.30 -2.81 6.73
N PHE A 76 10.57 -3.08 6.47
CA PHE A 76 11.25 -4.33 6.79
C PHE A 76 12.46 -4.01 7.67
N GLY A 77 12.73 -4.81 8.70
CA GLY A 77 13.82 -4.54 9.63
C GLY A 77 14.08 -5.68 10.61
N GLU A 78 15.02 -5.43 11.53
CA GLU A 78 15.43 -6.35 12.57
C GLU A 78 15.10 -5.78 13.95
N ILE A 79 14.59 -6.61 14.85
CA ILE A 79 14.36 -6.22 16.25
C ILE A 79 15.68 -6.04 16.96
N ASN A 80 15.99 -4.79 17.31
CA ASN A 80 17.22 -4.40 17.99
C ASN A 80 17.11 -4.54 19.51
N LYS A 81 15.93 -4.19 20.09
CA LYS A 81 15.67 -4.24 21.51
C LYS A 81 14.18 -4.45 21.79
N VAL A 82 13.87 -5.11 22.89
CA VAL A 82 12.49 -5.33 23.35
C VAL A 82 12.28 -4.72 24.74
N GLY A 83 11.07 -4.24 25.02
CA GLY A 83 10.63 -3.83 26.35
C GLY A 83 10.49 -5.04 27.28
N ARG A 84 10.43 -4.79 28.60
CA ARG A 84 10.45 -5.86 29.63
C ARG A 84 9.21 -6.76 29.63
N GLU A 85 8.09 -6.31 29.07
CA GLU A 85 6.81 -7.04 29.01
C GLU A 85 6.53 -7.63 27.62
N VAL A 86 7.44 -7.50 26.68
CA VAL A 86 7.32 -8.05 25.33
C VAL A 86 7.50 -9.56 25.37
N ILE A 87 6.53 -10.29 24.80
CA ILE A 87 6.53 -11.76 24.75
C ILE A 87 6.52 -12.32 23.31
N ARG A 88 6.01 -11.55 22.33
CA ARG A 88 5.84 -12.02 20.94
C ARG A 88 7.12 -12.03 20.14
N PHE A 89 8.08 -11.18 20.50
CA PHE A 89 9.29 -10.94 19.73
C PHE A 89 10.52 -10.96 20.58
N LYS A 90 11.67 -11.24 19.95
CA LYS A 90 13.01 -11.19 20.58
C LYS A 90 13.98 -10.42 19.70
N LYS A 91 15.10 -9.95 20.31
CA LYS A 91 16.21 -9.34 19.58
C LYS A 91 16.71 -10.29 18.49
N GLY A 92 16.95 -9.74 17.29
CA GLY A 92 17.42 -10.48 16.11
C GLY A 92 16.29 -11.05 15.24
N ASP A 93 15.03 -10.99 15.66
CA ASP A 93 13.91 -11.37 14.79
C ASP A 93 13.85 -10.41 13.60
N LEU A 94 13.75 -10.96 12.38
CA LEU A 94 13.46 -10.20 11.16
C LEU A 94 11.95 -10.04 11.03
N VAL A 95 11.53 -8.81 10.76
CA VAL A 95 10.12 -8.44 10.74
C VAL A 95 9.79 -7.48 9.61
N PHE A 96 8.57 -7.58 9.09
CA PHE A 96 7.99 -6.55 8.23
C PHE A 96 6.58 -6.22 8.72
N GLY A 97 6.10 -5.03 8.41
CA GLY A 97 4.79 -4.64 8.89
C GLY A 97 4.44 -3.20 8.57
N SER A 98 3.31 -2.78 9.16
CA SER A 98 2.81 -1.43 9.08
C SER A 98 3.07 -0.68 10.39
N THR A 99 3.44 0.59 10.27
CA THR A 99 3.50 1.53 11.39
C THR A 99 2.12 2.11 11.74
N GLY A 100 1.12 1.80 10.92
CA GLY A 100 -0.23 2.37 11.03
C GLY A 100 -0.20 3.91 10.98
N MET A 101 -1.08 4.52 11.74
CA MET A 101 -1.19 5.98 11.84
C MET A 101 0.02 6.65 12.54
N LYS A 102 0.90 5.88 13.19
CA LYS A 102 2.08 6.43 13.89
C LYS A 102 3.13 6.93 12.91
N THR A 103 3.20 6.35 11.70
CA THR A 103 4.24 6.60 10.69
C THR A 103 5.66 6.43 11.29
N GLY A 104 6.71 6.86 10.59
CA GLY A 104 8.06 6.91 11.17
C GLY A 104 9.10 6.01 10.50
N ALA A 105 8.72 5.18 9.53
CA ALA A 105 9.65 4.22 8.91
C ALA A 105 10.71 4.87 8.00
N HIS A 106 10.59 6.16 7.70
CA HIS A 106 11.69 6.92 7.06
C HIS A 106 12.74 7.37 8.08
N SER A 107 13.15 6.45 8.97
CA SER A 107 14.24 6.61 9.95
C SER A 107 14.92 5.27 10.23
N GLU A 108 16.18 5.32 10.71
CA GLU A 108 16.96 4.10 10.98
C GLU A 108 16.40 3.23 12.12
N TYR A 109 15.64 3.83 13.04
CA TYR A 109 14.99 3.10 14.13
C TYR A 109 13.58 3.61 14.39
N ILE A 110 12.66 2.68 14.66
CA ILE A 110 11.29 2.97 15.10
C ILE A 110 10.95 2.16 16.34
N THR A 111 10.02 2.67 17.17
CA THR A 111 9.41 1.88 18.23
C THR A 111 7.96 1.61 17.89
N LEU A 112 7.52 0.37 18.06
CA LEU A 112 6.13 -0.06 17.89
C LEU A 112 5.72 -0.91 19.09
N ASP A 113 4.42 -0.89 19.41
CA ASP A 113 3.84 -1.85 20.34
C ASP A 113 3.93 -3.26 19.74
N GLU A 114 4.15 -4.29 20.55
CA GLU A 114 4.24 -5.66 20.05
C GLU A 114 2.92 -6.15 19.42
N GLU A 115 1.78 -5.54 19.77
CA GLU A 115 0.47 -5.81 19.17
C GLU A 115 0.21 -5.07 17.85
N SER A 116 1.15 -4.25 17.38
CA SER A 116 1.07 -3.62 16.05
C SER A 116 1.04 -4.69 14.94
N VAL A 117 0.61 -4.28 13.75
CA VAL A 117 0.48 -5.16 12.58
C VAL A 117 1.86 -5.50 12.03
N ILE A 118 2.48 -6.52 12.60
CA ILE A 118 3.87 -6.93 12.35
C ILE A 118 3.94 -8.45 12.17
N CYS A 119 4.66 -8.91 11.15
CA CYS A 119 4.92 -10.31 10.87
C CYS A 119 6.41 -10.63 10.96
N ARG A 120 6.74 -11.74 11.64
CA ARG A 120 8.10 -12.29 11.65
C ARG A 120 8.32 -13.08 10.37
N VAL A 121 9.52 -12.98 9.81
CA VAL A 121 9.94 -13.74 8.64
C VAL A 121 11.16 -14.59 8.94
N THR A 122 11.30 -15.68 8.21
CA THR A 122 12.50 -16.51 8.26
C THR A 122 13.63 -15.84 7.48
N LYS A 123 14.87 -16.31 7.66
CA LYS A 123 16.04 -15.78 6.93
C LYS A 123 15.93 -16.00 5.44
N GLU A 124 15.33 -17.12 5.02
CA GLU A 124 15.12 -17.48 3.61
C GLU A 124 14.14 -16.55 2.90
N MET A 125 13.13 -16.06 3.64
CA MET A 125 12.17 -15.07 3.13
C MET A 125 12.69 -13.63 3.20
N ALA A 126 13.78 -13.39 3.94
CA ALA A 126 14.24 -12.03 4.22
C ALA A 126 14.66 -11.31 2.94
N SER A 127 13.98 -10.23 2.64
CA SER A 127 14.27 -9.36 1.51
C SER A 127 13.88 -7.92 1.84
N PRO A 128 14.70 -6.91 1.48
CA PRO A 128 14.31 -5.51 1.60
C PRO A 128 12.98 -5.19 0.91
N LYS A 129 12.63 -5.90 -0.15
CA LYS A 129 11.38 -5.74 -0.90
C LYS A 129 10.13 -5.99 -0.05
N LEU A 130 10.25 -6.73 1.06
CA LEU A 130 9.13 -6.96 2.00
C LEU A 130 8.59 -5.67 2.62
N ALA A 131 9.40 -4.62 2.68
CA ALA A 131 8.94 -3.31 3.14
C ALA A 131 7.81 -2.72 2.29
N THR A 132 7.61 -3.17 1.06
CA THR A 132 6.60 -2.62 0.14
C THR A 132 5.29 -3.41 0.12
N VAL A 133 5.24 -4.52 0.88
CA VAL A 133 4.11 -5.46 0.86
C VAL A 133 2.94 -5.01 1.72
N PRO A 134 3.12 -4.52 2.97
CA PRO A 134 2.02 -4.40 3.93
C PRO A 134 0.86 -3.56 3.42
N ILE A 135 1.09 -2.33 3.03
CA ILE A 135 0.03 -1.38 2.67
C ILE A 135 -0.66 -1.78 1.37
N GLY A 136 0.14 -2.04 0.32
CA GLY A 136 -0.40 -2.37 -1.00
C GLY A 136 -1.19 -3.67 -1.00
N ALA A 137 -0.60 -4.75 -0.46
CA ALA A 137 -1.21 -6.07 -0.48
C ALA A 137 -2.41 -6.19 0.48
N MET A 138 -2.33 -5.62 1.70
CA MET A 138 -3.49 -5.60 2.60
C MET A 138 -4.65 -4.77 2.03
N THR A 139 -4.35 -3.67 1.33
CA THR A 139 -5.38 -2.88 0.65
C THR A 139 -6.05 -3.70 -0.45
N ALA A 140 -5.27 -4.34 -1.32
CA ALA A 140 -5.79 -5.20 -2.37
C ALA A 140 -6.67 -6.31 -1.79
N HIS A 141 -6.16 -7.07 -0.83
CA HIS A 141 -6.89 -8.14 -0.16
C HIS A 141 -8.20 -7.65 0.48
N PHE A 142 -8.15 -6.54 1.21
CA PHE A 142 -9.33 -5.96 1.86
C PHE A 142 -10.44 -5.65 0.85
N PHE A 143 -10.12 -4.97 -0.26
CA PHE A 143 -11.13 -4.60 -1.26
C PHE A 143 -11.63 -5.79 -2.07
N LEU A 144 -10.80 -6.78 -2.37
CA LEU A 144 -11.23 -8.02 -3.03
C LEU A 144 -12.21 -8.81 -2.16
N VAL A 145 -11.90 -8.97 -0.86
CA VAL A 145 -12.80 -9.64 0.11
C VAL A 145 -14.09 -8.84 0.31
N LYS A 146 -14.01 -7.52 0.49
CA LYS A 146 -15.19 -6.64 0.61
C LYS A 146 -16.03 -6.62 -0.64
N GLY A 147 -15.41 -6.70 -1.80
CA GLY A 147 -16.07 -6.88 -3.08
C GLY A 147 -16.70 -8.27 -3.24
N GLY A 148 -16.44 -9.21 -2.33
CA GLY A 148 -16.98 -10.56 -2.37
C GLY A 148 -16.47 -11.35 -3.59
N LEU A 149 -15.20 -11.12 -4.01
CA LEU A 149 -14.62 -11.85 -5.13
C LEU A 149 -14.65 -13.35 -4.85
N SER A 150 -15.11 -14.11 -5.82
CA SER A 150 -15.26 -15.58 -5.73
C SER A 150 -14.58 -16.26 -6.91
N LYS A 151 -14.25 -17.54 -6.73
CA LYS A 151 -13.71 -18.39 -7.80
C LYS A 151 -14.64 -18.38 -9.02
N GLY A 152 -14.08 -18.15 -10.20
CA GLY A 152 -14.81 -18.06 -11.47
C GLY A 152 -15.38 -16.67 -11.78
N ASP A 153 -15.34 -15.71 -10.85
CA ASP A 153 -15.74 -14.33 -11.13
C ASP A 153 -14.82 -13.70 -12.18
N ARG A 154 -15.40 -12.83 -13.01
CA ARG A 154 -14.64 -11.94 -13.89
C ARG A 154 -14.42 -10.62 -13.15
N ILE A 155 -13.17 -10.24 -12.96
CA ILE A 155 -12.80 -8.98 -12.33
C ILE A 155 -12.06 -8.07 -13.31
N LEU A 156 -12.39 -6.76 -13.28
CA LEU A 156 -11.59 -5.72 -13.91
C LEU A 156 -10.87 -4.92 -12.82
N ILE A 157 -9.53 -4.78 -12.96
CA ILE A 157 -8.69 -4.01 -12.04
C ILE A 157 -8.17 -2.76 -12.78
N ASN A 158 -8.75 -1.60 -12.47
CA ASN A 158 -8.29 -0.32 -12.99
C ASN A 158 -7.06 0.14 -12.23
N GLY A 159 -5.96 0.44 -12.96
CA GLY A 159 -4.66 0.74 -12.37
C GLY A 159 -3.86 -0.51 -11.97
N ALA A 160 -3.99 -1.58 -12.74
CA ALA A 160 -3.36 -2.89 -12.49
C ALA A 160 -1.83 -2.83 -12.34
N SER A 161 -1.17 -1.81 -12.90
CA SER A 161 0.29 -1.63 -12.81
C SER A 161 0.76 -0.79 -11.61
N GLY A 162 -0.15 -0.26 -10.79
CA GLY A 162 0.19 0.50 -9.59
C GLY A 162 0.50 -0.39 -8.37
N SER A 163 0.87 0.21 -7.23
CA SER A 163 1.19 -0.54 -5.99
C SER A 163 0.08 -1.51 -5.58
N VAL A 164 -1.13 -1.01 -5.35
CA VAL A 164 -2.29 -1.85 -4.99
C VAL A 164 -2.68 -2.78 -6.14
N GLY A 165 -2.61 -2.29 -7.38
CA GLY A 165 -3.02 -3.03 -8.58
C GLY A 165 -2.20 -4.29 -8.82
N THR A 166 -0.87 -4.23 -8.68
CA THR A 166 0.02 -5.38 -8.87
C THR A 166 -0.26 -6.50 -7.87
N TYR A 167 -0.56 -6.16 -6.62
CA TYR A 167 -1.00 -7.14 -5.63
C TYR A 167 -2.43 -7.64 -5.89
N ALA A 168 -3.33 -6.75 -6.33
CA ALA A 168 -4.71 -7.13 -6.62
C ALA A 168 -4.80 -8.16 -7.75
N VAL A 169 -3.98 -8.03 -8.81
CA VAL A 169 -3.90 -9.01 -9.90
C VAL A 169 -3.51 -10.39 -9.34
N GLN A 170 -2.41 -10.46 -8.61
CA GLN A 170 -1.87 -11.72 -8.08
C GLN A 170 -2.85 -12.39 -7.08
N ILE A 171 -3.41 -11.61 -6.15
CA ILE A 171 -4.36 -12.13 -5.15
C ILE A 171 -5.66 -12.58 -5.82
N ALA A 172 -6.20 -11.82 -6.79
CA ALA A 172 -7.40 -12.20 -7.52
C ALA A 172 -7.20 -13.50 -8.32
N LYS A 173 -6.04 -13.68 -8.94
CA LYS A 173 -5.69 -14.96 -9.60
C LYS A 173 -5.62 -16.10 -8.60
N ALA A 174 -4.99 -15.93 -7.45
CA ALA A 174 -4.95 -16.93 -6.40
C ALA A 174 -6.33 -17.30 -5.86
N MET A 175 -7.28 -16.35 -5.86
CA MET A 175 -8.69 -16.59 -5.54
C MET A 175 -9.46 -17.30 -6.65
N GLY A 176 -8.83 -17.57 -7.80
CA GLY A 176 -9.41 -18.30 -8.95
C GLY A 176 -10.29 -17.44 -9.85
N ALA A 177 -10.13 -16.12 -9.85
CA ALA A 177 -10.86 -15.21 -10.73
C ALA A 177 -10.23 -15.14 -12.13
N MET A 178 -11.03 -14.72 -13.12
CA MET A 178 -10.57 -14.26 -14.44
C MET A 178 -10.28 -12.77 -14.37
N VAL A 179 -9.01 -12.39 -14.52
CA VAL A 179 -8.53 -11.02 -14.27
C VAL A 179 -8.30 -10.26 -15.57
N THR A 180 -8.99 -9.13 -15.71
CA THR A 180 -8.69 -8.11 -16.73
C THR A 180 -8.00 -6.93 -16.06
N GLY A 181 -6.74 -6.67 -16.41
CA GLY A 181 -5.99 -5.51 -15.92
C GLY A 181 -6.14 -4.31 -16.84
N VAL A 182 -6.26 -3.09 -16.28
CA VAL A 182 -6.21 -1.84 -17.05
C VAL A 182 -4.97 -1.07 -16.67
N CYS A 183 -4.11 -0.79 -17.64
CA CYS A 183 -2.86 -0.06 -17.45
C CYS A 183 -2.43 0.68 -18.73
N SER A 184 -1.28 1.35 -18.75
CA SER A 184 -0.69 1.89 -19.97
C SER A 184 0.07 0.83 -20.76
N ARG A 185 0.25 1.04 -22.07
CA ARG A 185 0.94 0.12 -23.00
C ARG A 185 2.27 -0.41 -22.46
N SER A 186 3.08 0.46 -21.86
CA SER A 186 4.39 0.12 -21.32
C SER A 186 4.37 -0.88 -20.16
N ASN A 187 3.19 -1.15 -19.57
CA ASN A 187 3.03 -2.01 -18.41
C ASN A 187 2.23 -3.29 -18.71
N VAL A 188 1.82 -3.49 -19.97
CA VAL A 188 0.97 -4.64 -20.37
C VAL A 188 1.65 -5.96 -20.06
N GLU A 189 2.89 -6.13 -20.50
CA GLU A 189 3.67 -7.35 -20.29
C GLU A 189 3.81 -7.69 -18.81
N MET A 190 4.24 -6.74 -17.98
CA MET A 190 4.34 -6.94 -16.53
C MET A 190 3.00 -7.36 -15.91
N VAL A 191 1.89 -6.75 -16.30
CA VAL A 191 0.57 -7.07 -15.73
C VAL A 191 0.12 -8.47 -16.18
N GLN A 192 0.47 -8.92 -17.38
CA GLN A 192 0.25 -10.29 -17.86
C GLN A 192 1.10 -11.30 -17.08
N GLU A 193 2.39 -11.01 -16.85
CA GLU A 193 3.29 -11.84 -16.05
C GLU A 193 2.82 -12.01 -14.61
N LEU A 194 2.16 -11.00 -14.04
CA LEU A 194 1.53 -11.08 -12.72
C LEU A 194 0.26 -11.95 -12.70
N GLY A 195 -0.16 -12.48 -13.86
CA GLY A 195 -1.26 -13.42 -13.99
C GLY A 195 -2.58 -12.84 -14.51
N ALA A 196 -2.60 -11.62 -15.06
CA ALA A 196 -3.80 -11.12 -15.72
C ALA A 196 -4.10 -11.92 -16.98
N ASP A 197 -5.34 -12.38 -17.15
CA ASP A 197 -5.78 -13.13 -18.34
C ASP A 197 -5.93 -12.23 -19.55
N GLU A 198 -6.30 -10.96 -19.31
CA GLU A 198 -6.41 -9.92 -20.33
C GLU A 198 -5.86 -8.60 -19.79
N VAL A 199 -5.31 -7.78 -20.68
CA VAL A 199 -4.87 -6.42 -20.32
C VAL A 199 -5.40 -5.41 -21.34
N ILE A 200 -5.99 -4.35 -20.86
CA ILE A 200 -6.51 -3.23 -21.65
C ILE A 200 -5.58 -2.03 -21.50
N ASP A 201 -5.06 -1.54 -22.63
CA ASP A 201 -4.37 -0.25 -22.67
C ASP A 201 -5.40 0.89 -22.71
N TYR A 202 -5.51 1.63 -21.59
CA TYR A 202 -6.49 2.73 -21.46
C TYR A 202 -6.23 3.91 -22.43
N LYS A 203 -5.06 3.97 -23.07
CA LYS A 203 -4.75 5.00 -24.05
C LYS A 203 -5.38 4.72 -25.43
N THR A 204 -5.64 3.46 -25.72
CA THR A 204 -6.19 3.01 -27.01
C THR A 204 -7.61 2.50 -26.90
N THR A 205 -8.01 2.02 -25.71
CA THR A 205 -9.30 1.38 -25.52
C THR A 205 -9.97 1.88 -24.23
N ASP A 206 -11.12 2.52 -24.38
CA ASP A 206 -12.00 2.83 -23.27
C ASP A 206 -12.87 1.59 -22.96
N PHE A 207 -12.56 0.87 -21.89
CA PHE A 207 -13.31 -0.32 -21.52
C PHE A 207 -14.78 -0.03 -21.18
N THR A 208 -15.11 1.22 -20.79
CA THR A 208 -16.49 1.61 -20.43
C THR A 208 -17.43 1.59 -21.63
N THR A 209 -16.89 1.64 -22.85
CA THR A 209 -17.65 1.56 -24.11
C THR A 209 -17.83 0.12 -24.60
N THR A 210 -17.18 -0.85 -23.99
CA THR A 210 -17.30 -2.26 -24.38
C THR A 210 -18.58 -2.88 -23.80
N LYS A 211 -19.02 -4.00 -24.40
CA LYS A 211 -20.16 -4.80 -23.89
C LYS A 211 -19.73 -5.88 -22.90
N LYS A 212 -18.45 -5.89 -22.46
CA LYS A 212 -17.98 -6.85 -21.46
C LYS A 212 -18.56 -6.51 -20.10
N GLU A 213 -19.04 -7.52 -19.41
CA GLU A 213 -19.55 -7.43 -18.05
C GLU A 213 -18.64 -8.15 -17.07
N TYR A 214 -18.47 -7.55 -15.89
CA TYR A 214 -17.64 -8.03 -14.79
C TYR A 214 -18.49 -8.22 -13.53
N ASN A 215 -18.16 -9.26 -12.76
CA ASN A 215 -18.76 -9.49 -11.44
C ASN A 215 -18.22 -8.48 -10.43
N LEU A 216 -16.96 -8.05 -10.62
CA LEU A 216 -16.33 -7.04 -9.79
C LEU A 216 -15.49 -6.08 -10.65
N ILE A 217 -15.64 -4.78 -10.42
CA ILE A 217 -14.72 -3.75 -10.93
C ILE A 217 -14.01 -3.15 -9.72
N PHE A 218 -12.68 -3.25 -9.69
CA PHE A 218 -11.84 -2.68 -8.65
C PHE A 218 -11.04 -1.48 -9.18
N ASP A 219 -11.36 -0.30 -8.68
CA ASP A 219 -10.70 0.95 -9.03
C ASP A 219 -9.64 1.30 -7.99
N THR A 220 -8.37 1.10 -8.33
CA THR A 220 -7.22 1.43 -7.49
C THR A 220 -6.68 2.83 -7.74
N VAL A 221 -7.16 3.52 -8.80
CA VAL A 221 -6.76 4.88 -9.19
C VAL A 221 -7.68 5.93 -8.58
N GLY A 222 -8.97 5.60 -8.47
CA GLY A 222 -9.97 6.50 -7.94
C GLY A 222 -10.56 7.47 -8.96
N ASN A 223 -10.41 7.20 -10.25
CA ASN A 223 -10.88 8.06 -11.33
C ASN A 223 -12.18 7.57 -11.99
N LEU A 224 -12.69 6.40 -11.64
CA LEU A 224 -13.92 5.86 -12.20
C LEU A 224 -15.16 6.41 -11.48
N ARG A 225 -16.19 6.71 -12.27
CA ARG A 225 -17.52 7.07 -11.75
C ARG A 225 -18.46 5.87 -11.89
N PHE A 226 -19.20 5.53 -10.85
CA PHE A 226 -20.12 4.39 -10.87
C PHE A 226 -21.10 4.46 -12.05
N GLY A 227 -21.58 5.67 -12.41
CA GLY A 227 -22.50 5.84 -13.53
C GLY A 227 -21.92 5.43 -14.88
N SER A 228 -20.63 5.68 -15.13
CA SER A 228 -19.99 5.36 -16.40
C SER A 228 -19.68 3.87 -16.58
N ILE A 229 -19.47 3.13 -15.47
CA ILE A 229 -19.07 1.70 -15.52
C ILE A 229 -20.24 0.75 -15.23
N ARG A 230 -21.42 1.29 -15.00
CA ARG A 230 -22.60 0.51 -14.61
C ARG A 230 -22.99 -0.56 -15.63
N ASN A 231 -22.84 -0.26 -16.92
CA ASN A 231 -23.16 -1.18 -18.02
C ASN A 231 -22.08 -2.26 -18.21
N ASN A 232 -20.95 -2.13 -17.52
CA ASN A 232 -19.88 -3.12 -17.52
C ASN A 232 -19.91 -4.00 -16.25
N LEU A 233 -20.94 -3.88 -15.43
CA LEU A 233 -21.19 -4.75 -14.29
C LEU A 233 -22.35 -5.69 -14.60
N THR A 234 -22.21 -6.95 -14.20
CA THR A 234 -23.36 -7.89 -14.18
C THR A 234 -24.52 -7.32 -13.36
N SER A 235 -25.71 -7.91 -13.48
CA SER A 235 -26.92 -7.44 -12.78
C SER A 235 -26.76 -7.35 -11.26
N ASP A 236 -25.89 -8.17 -10.67
CA ASP A 236 -25.53 -8.22 -9.25
C ASP A 236 -24.07 -7.80 -9.00
N GLY A 237 -23.43 -7.22 -10.01
CA GLY A 237 -22.04 -6.83 -10.02
C GLY A 237 -21.67 -5.81 -8.96
N ARG A 238 -20.40 -5.75 -8.60
CA ARG A 238 -19.88 -4.96 -7.50
C ARG A 238 -18.79 -4.02 -7.98
N PHE A 239 -18.85 -2.77 -7.52
CA PHE A 239 -17.81 -1.77 -7.74
C PHE A 239 -17.13 -1.43 -6.43
N VAL A 240 -15.83 -1.59 -6.35
CA VAL A 240 -15.02 -1.20 -5.21
C VAL A 240 -13.97 -0.18 -5.62
N SER A 241 -13.69 0.81 -4.78
CA SER A 241 -12.70 1.85 -5.06
C SER A 241 -11.92 2.23 -3.81
N THR A 242 -10.62 2.43 -3.96
CA THR A 242 -9.75 2.98 -2.92
C THR A 242 -9.96 4.49 -2.73
N ALA A 243 -10.58 5.17 -3.69
CA ALA A 243 -10.87 6.59 -3.57
C ALA A 243 -12.00 6.85 -2.58
N PHE A 244 -11.80 7.86 -1.75
CA PHE A 244 -12.78 8.31 -0.77
C PHE A 244 -13.27 9.70 -1.18
N ASN A 245 -14.36 9.75 -1.95
CA ASN A 245 -14.98 11.01 -2.36
C ASN A 245 -16.50 11.01 -2.13
N LEU A 246 -17.07 12.20 -2.00
CA LEU A 246 -18.48 12.39 -1.67
C LEU A 246 -19.44 11.71 -2.66
N GLY A 247 -19.11 11.74 -3.96
CA GLY A 247 -19.94 11.12 -5.01
C GLY A 247 -20.04 9.60 -4.87
N LEU A 248 -18.92 8.93 -4.55
CA LEU A 248 -18.90 7.49 -4.28
C LEU A 248 -19.60 7.15 -2.97
N MET A 249 -19.44 7.96 -1.91
CA MET A 249 -20.15 7.78 -0.65
C MET A 249 -21.67 7.86 -0.85
N LEU A 250 -22.15 8.87 -1.55
CA LEU A 250 -23.58 9.01 -1.88
C LEU A 250 -24.07 7.82 -2.73
N SER A 251 -23.26 7.36 -3.68
CA SER A 251 -23.58 6.19 -4.49
C SER A 251 -23.66 4.92 -3.63
N MET A 252 -22.73 4.74 -2.69
CA MET A 252 -22.73 3.62 -1.74
C MET A 252 -23.98 3.61 -0.86
N VAL A 253 -24.36 4.75 -0.28
CA VAL A 253 -25.57 4.87 0.55
C VAL A 253 -26.82 4.59 -0.27
N ARG A 254 -26.95 5.21 -1.47
CA ARG A 254 -28.11 5.02 -2.34
C ARG A 254 -28.26 3.58 -2.82
N ASN A 255 -27.17 2.87 -3.08
CA ASN A 255 -27.19 1.48 -3.56
C ASN A 255 -27.27 0.45 -2.43
N LYS A 256 -27.09 0.83 -1.15
CA LYS A 256 -27.19 -0.08 -0.01
C LYS A 256 -28.57 -0.76 0.08
N PHE A 257 -29.62 -0.03 -0.19
CA PHE A 257 -31.02 -0.48 -0.06
C PHE A 257 -31.63 -0.96 -1.40
N ARG A 258 -30.89 -0.88 -2.51
CA ARG A 258 -31.36 -1.35 -3.82
C ARG A 258 -30.94 -2.81 -4.05
N LYS A 259 -31.83 -3.59 -4.68
CA LYS A 259 -31.46 -4.90 -5.26
C LYS A 259 -30.53 -4.68 -6.46
N GLY A 260 -29.62 -5.60 -6.73
CA GLY A 260 -28.70 -5.55 -7.87
C GLY A 260 -27.31 -5.00 -7.50
N GLN A 261 -26.73 -4.21 -8.41
CA GLN A 261 -25.34 -3.75 -8.32
C GLN A 261 -25.02 -3.01 -7.02
N LYS A 262 -23.83 -3.27 -6.45
CA LYS A 262 -23.38 -2.68 -5.18
C LYS A 262 -22.15 -1.79 -5.39
N VAL A 263 -22.02 -0.77 -4.56
CA VAL A 263 -20.87 0.13 -4.54
C VAL A 263 -20.26 0.09 -3.14
N PHE A 264 -18.96 -0.05 -3.07
CA PHE A 264 -18.19 0.04 -1.83
C PHE A 264 -16.97 0.95 -2.02
N THR A 265 -16.80 1.88 -1.12
CA THR A 265 -15.58 2.70 -0.97
C THR A 265 -15.27 2.85 0.52
N GLY A 266 -14.03 3.10 0.86
CA GLY A 266 -13.65 3.27 2.26
C GLY A 266 -12.15 3.28 2.46
N VAL A 267 -11.76 3.31 3.72
CA VAL A 267 -10.37 3.21 4.14
C VAL A 267 -10.09 1.75 4.51
N THR A 268 -8.95 1.25 4.08
CA THR A 268 -8.47 -0.10 4.43
C THR A 268 -8.31 -0.22 5.94
N ARG A 269 -8.81 -1.30 6.50
CA ARG A 269 -8.52 -1.68 7.87
C ARG A 269 -7.36 -2.67 7.88
N GLU A 270 -6.22 -2.20 8.34
CA GLU A 270 -5.05 -3.05 8.54
C GLU A 270 -5.28 -3.96 9.75
N THR A 271 -5.08 -5.26 9.57
CA THR A 271 -5.24 -6.25 10.65
C THR A 271 -4.10 -7.25 10.63
N GLN A 272 -3.76 -7.78 11.82
CA GLN A 272 -2.74 -8.82 11.94
C GLN A 272 -3.10 -10.06 11.13
N SER A 273 -4.39 -10.44 11.10
CA SER A 273 -4.86 -11.59 10.31
C SER A 273 -4.67 -11.41 8.81
N ALA A 274 -4.91 -10.19 8.29
CA ALA A 274 -4.67 -9.87 6.88
C ALA A 274 -3.17 -9.92 6.56
N LEU A 275 -2.31 -9.33 7.41
CA LEU A 275 -0.87 -9.38 7.18
C LEU A 275 -0.33 -10.82 7.25
N ASN A 276 -0.84 -11.65 8.17
CA ASN A 276 -0.44 -13.07 8.24
C ASN A 276 -0.84 -13.84 6.97
N ALA A 277 -2.04 -13.60 6.43
CA ALA A 277 -2.47 -14.21 5.18
C ALA A 277 -1.58 -13.78 4.01
N ILE A 278 -1.25 -12.48 3.91
CA ILE A 278 -0.32 -11.96 2.92
C ILE A 278 1.09 -12.54 3.09
N ALA A 279 1.59 -12.64 4.32
CA ALA A 279 2.89 -13.24 4.60
C ALA A 279 2.96 -14.71 4.15
N GLN A 280 1.86 -15.45 4.28
CA GLN A 280 1.77 -16.81 3.73
C GLN A 280 1.80 -16.79 2.21
N MET A 281 1.04 -15.90 1.55
CA MET A 281 1.05 -15.78 0.09
C MET A 281 2.46 -15.38 -0.45
N VAL A 282 3.19 -14.56 0.29
CA VAL A 282 4.59 -14.22 -0.06
C VAL A 282 5.51 -15.44 0.10
N ARG A 283 5.33 -16.22 1.17
CA ARG A 283 6.11 -17.46 1.39
C ARG A 283 5.87 -18.48 0.28
N ASP A 284 4.63 -18.58 -0.19
CA ASP A 284 4.22 -19.51 -1.24
C ASP A 284 4.47 -18.95 -2.65
N GLU A 285 5.18 -17.82 -2.75
CA GLU A 285 5.48 -17.10 -4.01
C GLU A 285 4.25 -16.72 -4.84
N ILE A 286 3.07 -16.71 -4.23
CA ILE A 286 1.81 -16.27 -4.85
C ILE A 286 1.79 -14.75 -4.99
N VAL A 287 2.37 -14.04 -4.02
CA VAL A 287 2.49 -12.59 -4.01
C VAL A 287 3.96 -12.20 -4.03
N VAL A 288 4.37 -11.59 -5.13
CA VAL A 288 5.74 -11.08 -5.34
C VAL A 288 5.69 -9.56 -5.44
N PRO A 289 6.48 -8.82 -4.64
CA PRO A 289 6.51 -7.37 -4.71
C PRO A 289 7.18 -6.89 -6.00
N VAL A 290 6.49 -6.04 -6.75
CA VAL A 290 7.02 -5.37 -7.94
C VAL A 290 7.68 -4.08 -7.52
N ILE A 291 9.00 -3.95 -7.75
CA ILE A 291 9.77 -2.75 -7.45
C ILE A 291 10.07 -2.02 -8.77
N ASP A 292 9.68 -0.76 -8.85
CA ASP A 292 9.96 0.10 -10.00
C ASP A 292 11.34 0.77 -9.87
N ARG A 293 11.59 1.34 -8.70
CA ARG A 293 12.86 2.03 -8.39
C ARG A 293 13.25 1.86 -6.94
N GLU A 294 14.54 1.90 -6.72
CA GLU A 294 15.14 1.95 -5.39
C GLU A 294 15.80 3.31 -5.17
N TYR A 295 15.72 3.82 -3.95
CA TYR A 295 16.27 5.10 -3.53
C TYR A 295 16.96 4.95 -2.18
N SER A 296 17.99 5.76 -1.94
CA SER A 296 18.56 5.98 -0.62
C SER A 296 17.73 6.97 0.20
N MET A 297 18.05 7.11 1.48
CA MET A 297 17.44 8.17 2.31
C MET A 297 17.76 9.58 1.79
N GLU A 298 18.90 9.77 1.21
CA GLU A 298 19.39 11.01 0.62
C GLU A 298 18.52 11.44 -0.56
N GLU A 299 18.00 10.48 -1.32
CA GLU A 299 17.16 10.67 -2.51
C GLU A 299 15.65 10.72 -2.21
N ILE A 300 15.26 10.84 -0.94
CA ILE A 300 13.85 10.79 -0.52
C ILE A 300 12.97 11.83 -1.22
N ARG A 301 13.50 13.00 -1.55
CA ARG A 301 12.77 14.05 -2.27
C ARG A 301 12.41 13.61 -3.69
N GLU A 302 13.35 12.97 -4.37
CA GLU A 302 13.16 12.42 -5.72
C GLU A 302 12.16 11.28 -5.69
N ALA A 303 12.25 10.37 -4.71
CA ALA A 303 11.30 9.29 -4.50
C ALA A 303 9.87 9.83 -4.31
N HIS A 304 9.67 10.86 -3.48
CA HIS A 304 8.37 11.50 -3.29
C HIS A 304 7.87 12.22 -4.54
N THR A 305 8.74 12.92 -5.26
CA THR A 305 8.40 13.58 -6.53
C THR A 305 7.93 12.56 -7.56
N TYR A 306 8.64 11.44 -7.67
CA TYR A 306 8.27 10.38 -8.58
C TYR A 306 6.97 9.67 -8.16
N ALA A 307 6.79 9.37 -6.88
CA ALA A 307 5.55 8.80 -6.36
C ALA A 307 4.32 9.69 -6.68
N GLU A 308 4.44 11.00 -6.49
CA GLU A 308 3.38 11.98 -6.73
C GLU A 308 3.05 12.15 -8.22
N SER A 309 3.98 11.85 -9.13
CA SER A 309 3.75 11.93 -10.57
C SER A 309 2.70 10.94 -11.09
N GLY A 310 2.33 9.92 -10.32
CA GLY A 310 1.39 8.87 -10.71
C GLY A 310 1.90 7.92 -11.79
N ARG A 311 3.21 7.97 -12.12
CA ARG A 311 3.81 7.17 -13.23
C ARG A 311 4.51 5.90 -12.77
N LYS A 312 4.61 5.66 -11.46
CA LYS A 312 5.31 4.50 -10.92
C LYS A 312 4.63 3.17 -11.28
N ARG A 313 5.45 2.14 -11.49
CA ARG A 313 5.04 0.74 -11.67
C ARG A 313 5.25 -0.02 -10.37
N GLY A 314 4.21 -0.60 -9.78
CA GLY A 314 4.35 -1.24 -8.48
C GLY A 314 4.79 -0.27 -7.39
N ASN A 315 5.92 -0.53 -6.76
CA ASN A 315 6.36 0.11 -5.53
C ASN A 315 7.71 0.81 -5.66
N LEU A 316 7.98 1.77 -4.76
CA LEU A 316 9.28 2.40 -4.59
C LEU A 316 9.89 1.88 -3.29
N LEU A 317 11.12 1.40 -3.36
CA LEU A 317 11.88 0.93 -2.21
C LEU A 317 12.81 2.02 -1.71
N ILE A 318 12.84 2.25 -0.41
CA ILE A 318 13.78 3.16 0.25
C ILE A 318 14.74 2.36 1.10
N ASN A 319 16.01 2.35 0.72
CA ASN A 319 17.08 1.73 1.46
C ASN A 319 17.50 2.64 2.63
N ILE A 320 17.22 2.23 3.86
CA ILE A 320 17.44 3.04 5.06
C ILE A 320 18.87 2.91 5.57
N ASN A 321 19.47 1.73 5.47
CA ASN A 321 20.83 1.47 6.02
C ASN A 321 22.00 1.77 5.05
N GLY A 322 21.75 2.31 3.87
CA GLY A 322 22.80 2.67 2.90
C GLY A 322 23.47 1.49 2.19
N GLU A 323 23.06 0.27 2.43
CA GLU A 323 23.48 -0.89 1.65
C GLU A 323 22.57 -0.99 0.41
N THR A 324 23.00 -0.41 -0.70
CA THR A 324 22.41 -0.69 -2.01
C THR A 324 22.80 -2.12 -2.39
N HIS A 325 21.92 -3.06 -2.15
CA HIS A 325 22.03 -4.37 -2.77
C HIS A 325 21.64 -4.21 -4.25
N HIS A 326 22.64 -3.92 -5.10
CA HIS A 326 22.45 -4.09 -6.54
C HIS A 326 22.16 -5.57 -6.80
N VAL A 327 20.91 -5.88 -7.16
CA VAL A 327 20.49 -7.17 -7.71
C VAL A 327 20.61 -7.13 -9.22
#